data_4b2724cd4d2c3504aebef91ed4728d54
#
_entry.id   4b2724cd4d2c3504aebef91ed4728d54
#
_cell.length_a   1.000
_cell.length_b   1.000
_cell.length_c   1.000
_cell.angle_alpha   90.00
_cell.angle_beta   90.00
_cell.angle_gamma   90.00
#
_symmetry.space_group_name_H-M   'P 1'
#
loop_
_entity.id
_entity.type
_entity.pdbx_description
1 polymer ?
#
loop_
_entity_poly.entity_id
_entity_poly.type
_entity_poly.pdbx_seq_one_letter_code
_entity_poly.pdbx_strand_id
1 'polypeptide(L)'
;MPDTTAHLALPFIMAAQAQKHVTMNEALRLLDGIVQLSVLDRDLTAPPASPAEGDRYIAASGATGAWAGWDRSIAYWIDGAWMRILPAPGWMAWIEDEAQAIVWTGSAWIPVVDAMGFIAQAASVAVAREANGATTGIAVREETLSGLSGASRDSTIVIPNRAIVLGVSVRTVTAVLGASSFDCGVNGEPSKFGGALGVAVGSSNIGVIGPTAFYADTPVRLTANGGSFAGGAVRIAIHYLTCAAPD
;
A
#
# COMPACT_ATOMS: atom_id res chain seq x y z
N MET A 1 -1.13 38.50 -17.70
CA MET A 1 -0.80 37.78 -16.45
C MET A 1 -2.06 37.79 -15.58
N PRO A 2 -2.41 36.70 -14.93
CA PRO A 2 -3.45 36.73 -13.93
C PRO A 2 -3.10 37.69 -12.79
N ASP A 3 -4.12 38.26 -12.16
CA ASP A 3 -3.91 39.22 -11.04
C ASP A 3 -3.67 38.52 -9.68
N THR A 4 -3.70 37.18 -9.66
CA THR A 4 -3.55 36.33 -8.47
C THR A 4 -2.70 35.11 -8.75
N THR A 5 -2.17 34.46 -7.68
CA THR A 5 -1.48 33.17 -7.76
C THR A 5 -2.42 32.01 -8.06
N ALA A 6 -1.91 30.88 -8.58
CA ALA A 6 -2.68 29.77 -9.15
C ALA A 6 -3.44 28.95 -8.10
N HIS A 7 -2.89 28.74 -6.91
CA HIS A 7 -3.47 27.86 -5.89
C HIS A 7 -4.17 28.63 -4.76
N LEU A 8 -3.48 29.58 -4.17
CA LEU A 8 -3.98 30.32 -3.01
C LEU A 8 -4.74 31.60 -3.38
N ALA A 9 -4.81 31.93 -4.67
CA ALA A 9 -5.43 33.16 -5.20
C ALA A 9 -4.91 34.44 -4.49
N LEU A 10 -3.60 34.44 -4.12
CA LEU A 10 -2.98 35.61 -3.49
C LEU A 10 -2.88 36.75 -4.51
N PRO A 11 -3.38 37.96 -4.18
CA PRO A 11 -3.34 39.08 -5.12
C PRO A 11 -1.93 39.58 -5.34
N PHE A 12 -1.56 39.79 -6.60
CA PHE A 12 -0.28 40.41 -6.94
C PHE A 12 -0.30 41.93 -6.71
N ILE A 13 0.83 42.45 -6.33
CA ILE A 13 1.02 43.90 -6.19
C ILE A 13 1.15 44.49 -7.59
N MET A 14 0.31 45.47 -7.90
CA MET A 14 0.32 46.17 -9.19
C MET A 14 1.50 47.11 -9.33
N ALA A 15 1.92 47.41 -10.57
CA ALA A 15 3.18 48.08 -10.94
C ALA A 15 3.32 49.57 -10.54
N ALA A 16 2.62 50.06 -9.52
CA ALA A 16 2.63 51.46 -9.10
C ALA A 16 3.76 51.85 -8.14
N GLN A 17 4.62 50.90 -7.70
CA GLN A 17 5.73 51.17 -6.77
C GLN A 17 7.05 50.63 -7.33
N ALA A 18 8.06 51.46 -7.43
CA ALA A 18 9.37 51.14 -8.01
C ALA A 18 9.89 49.73 -7.63
N GLN A 19 9.84 48.78 -8.54
CA GLN A 19 10.38 47.41 -8.53
C GLN A 19 10.01 46.51 -7.31
N LYS A 20 9.42 47.00 -6.24
CA LYS A 20 9.02 46.23 -5.06
C LYS A 20 7.99 45.15 -5.41
N HIS A 21 7.15 45.38 -6.43
CA HIS A 21 6.16 44.41 -6.92
C HIS A 21 6.83 43.16 -7.50
N VAL A 22 7.99 43.25 -8.13
CA VAL A 22 8.67 42.10 -8.74
C VAL A 22 9.09 41.11 -7.64
N THR A 23 9.88 41.54 -6.68
CA THR A 23 10.38 40.68 -5.59
C THR A 23 9.23 40.15 -4.73
N MET A 24 8.20 40.96 -4.46
CA MET A 24 7.06 40.51 -3.67
C MET A 24 6.23 39.48 -4.45
N ASN A 25 5.98 39.68 -5.72
CA ASN A 25 5.20 38.75 -6.54
C ASN A 25 5.96 37.44 -6.77
N GLU A 26 7.30 37.47 -6.88
CA GLU A 26 8.13 36.25 -6.89
C GLU A 26 8.00 35.47 -5.56
N ALA A 27 8.04 36.18 -4.43
CA ALA A 27 7.84 35.56 -3.12
C ALA A 27 6.42 34.96 -2.97
N LEU A 28 5.39 35.64 -3.48
CA LEU A 28 4.01 35.13 -3.48
C LEU A 28 3.88 33.86 -4.35
N ARG A 29 4.52 33.80 -5.52
CA ARG A 29 4.54 32.61 -6.37
C ARG A 29 5.24 31.42 -5.67
N LEU A 30 6.38 31.67 -5.03
CA LEU A 30 7.08 30.64 -4.28
C LEU A 30 6.20 30.13 -3.13
N LEU A 31 5.58 31.04 -2.38
CA LEU A 31 4.67 30.68 -1.29
C LEU A 31 3.50 29.84 -1.79
N ASP A 32 2.87 30.24 -2.90
CA ASP A 32 1.78 29.51 -3.55
C ASP A 32 2.20 28.10 -3.99
N GLY A 33 3.45 27.96 -4.44
CA GLY A 33 4.01 26.68 -4.87
C GLY A 33 4.29 25.70 -3.74
N ILE A 34 4.43 26.16 -2.47
CA ILE A 34 4.86 25.30 -1.35
C ILE A 34 3.83 25.16 -0.25
N VAL A 35 2.90 26.11 -0.09
CA VAL A 35 1.83 26.00 0.93
C VAL A 35 0.80 24.98 0.49
N GLN A 36 0.46 24.04 1.40
CA GLN A 36 -0.43 22.91 1.10
C GLN A 36 0.04 22.18 -0.17
N LEU A 37 1.33 21.84 -0.21
CA LEU A 37 1.96 21.25 -1.40
C LEU A 37 1.27 19.95 -1.79
N SER A 38 0.65 19.98 -2.97
CA SER A 38 0.13 18.83 -3.70
C SER A 38 0.87 18.75 -5.03
N VAL A 39 1.23 17.56 -5.47
CA VAL A 39 1.89 17.32 -6.76
C VAL A 39 1.11 16.25 -7.52
N LEU A 40 1.01 16.41 -8.83
CA LEU A 40 0.24 15.51 -9.68
C LEU A 40 0.88 14.13 -9.76
N ASP A 41 2.22 14.06 -9.81
CA ASP A 41 2.98 12.84 -10.03
C ASP A 41 4.44 13.05 -9.55
N ARG A 42 5.14 11.95 -9.21
CA ARG A 42 6.55 11.95 -8.80
C ARG A 42 7.45 10.97 -9.55
N ASP A 43 6.88 10.26 -10.54
CA ASP A 43 7.56 9.20 -11.28
C ASP A 43 8.01 9.63 -12.68
N LEU A 44 7.63 10.83 -13.12
CA LEU A 44 8.03 11.38 -14.40
C LEU A 44 9.51 11.80 -14.40
N THR A 45 10.25 11.29 -15.39
CA THR A 45 11.65 11.71 -15.65
C THR A 45 11.76 12.89 -16.62
N ALA A 46 10.68 13.28 -17.28
CA ALA A 46 10.63 14.42 -18.20
C ALA A 46 9.34 15.20 -17.99
N PRO A 47 9.35 16.54 -18.20
CA PRO A 47 8.15 17.34 -18.06
C PRO A 47 7.06 16.91 -19.05
N PRO A 48 5.77 17.01 -18.67
CA PRO A 48 4.66 16.80 -19.60
C PRO A 48 4.70 17.83 -20.73
N ALA A 49 4.16 17.44 -21.89
CA ALA A 49 4.18 18.27 -23.10
C ALA A 49 3.29 19.52 -23.02
N SER A 50 2.27 19.50 -22.20
CA SER A 50 1.26 20.57 -22.07
C SER A 50 0.87 20.75 -20.60
N PRO A 51 1.77 21.30 -19.75
CA PRO A 51 1.43 21.55 -18.36
C PRO A 51 0.44 22.71 -18.27
N ALA A 52 -0.45 22.66 -17.30
CA ALA A 52 -1.34 23.76 -16.95
C ALA A 52 -0.67 24.71 -15.95
N GLU A 53 -1.11 25.97 -15.95
CA GLU A 53 -0.64 26.95 -14.96
C GLU A 53 -0.94 26.46 -13.54
N GLY A 54 0.09 26.39 -12.70
CA GLY A 54 -0.02 25.87 -11.35
C GLY A 54 0.39 24.39 -11.20
N ASP A 55 0.56 23.62 -12.27
CA ASP A 55 0.97 22.22 -12.18
C ASP A 55 2.28 22.05 -11.40
N ARG A 56 2.27 21.08 -10.49
CA ARG A 56 3.43 20.74 -9.68
C ARG A 56 3.73 19.26 -9.77
N TYR A 57 5.02 18.94 -9.86
CA TYR A 57 5.55 17.57 -9.94
C TYR A 57 6.78 17.44 -9.04
N ILE A 58 7.13 16.23 -8.67
CA ILE A 58 8.47 15.92 -8.17
C ILE A 58 9.21 15.20 -9.29
N ALA A 59 10.29 15.81 -9.78
CA ALA A 59 11.09 15.18 -10.84
C ALA A 59 11.72 13.87 -10.34
N ALA A 60 11.48 12.77 -11.05
CA ALA A 60 12.04 11.47 -10.71
C ALA A 60 13.58 11.47 -10.87
N SER A 61 14.23 10.45 -10.30
CA SER A 61 15.68 10.27 -10.50
C SER A 61 16.01 10.00 -11.97
N GLY A 62 17.07 10.63 -12.48
CA GLY A 62 17.41 10.60 -13.90
C GLY A 62 16.60 11.60 -14.74
N ALA A 63 16.21 12.72 -14.14
CA ALA A 63 15.41 13.75 -14.78
C ALA A 63 16.08 14.30 -16.05
N THR A 64 15.28 14.53 -17.10
CA THR A 64 15.69 14.94 -18.45
C THR A 64 14.90 16.14 -18.96
N GLY A 65 15.20 16.59 -20.17
CA GLY A 65 14.51 17.75 -20.76
C GLY A 65 14.70 19.02 -19.92
N ALA A 66 13.63 19.77 -19.72
CA ALA A 66 13.67 20.99 -18.90
C ALA A 66 13.92 20.71 -17.41
N TRP A 67 13.79 19.45 -16.97
CA TRP A 67 14.08 19.03 -15.60
C TRP A 67 15.46 18.40 -15.41
N ALA A 68 16.34 18.44 -16.40
CA ALA A 68 17.68 17.86 -16.32
C ALA A 68 18.45 18.38 -15.09
N GLY A 69 18.92 17.46 -14.21
CA GLY A 69 19.58 17.81 -12.95
C GLY A 69 18.65 18.27 -11.82
N TRP A 70 17.32 18.08 -11.95
CA TRP A 70 16.33 18.43 -10.94
C TRP A 70 15.86 17.22 -10.11
N ASP A 71 16.58 16.14 -10.13
CA ASP A 71 16.22 14.92 -9.42
C ASP A 71 15.68 15.21 -8.02
N ARG A 72 14.49 14.68 -7.74
CA ARG A 72 13.78 14.81 -6.46
C ARG A 72 13.40 16.24 -6.07
N SER A 73 13.62 17.25 -6.93
CA SER A 73 13.16 18.61 -6.73
C SER A 73 11.70 18.76 -7.12
N ILE A 74 11.03 19.76 -6.54
CA ILE A 74 9.69 20.14 -6.96
C ILE A 74 9.83 20.97 -8.24
N ALA A 75 9.12 20.57 -9.29
CA ALA A 75 9.00 21.30 -10.54
C ALA A 75 7.60 21.96 -10.58
N TYR A 76 7.56 23.28 -10.60
CA TYR A 76 6.36 24.08 -10.57
C TYR A 76 6.22 24.84 -11.87
N TRP A 77 5.09 24.64 -12.60
CA TRP A 77 4.82 25.37 -13.85
C TRP A 77 4.10 26.67 -13.54
N ILE A 78 4.75 27.78 -13.83
CA ILE A 78 4.25 29.13 -13.55
C ILE A 78 4.73 30.13 -14.61
N ASP A 79 3.85 31.03 -15.06
CA ASP A 79 4.13 32.05 -16.10
C ASP A 79 4.75 31.47 -17.39
N GLY A 80 4.33 30.26 -17.79
CA GLY A 80 4.81 29.59 -19.00
C GLY A 80 6.22 29.01 -18.90
N ALA A 81 6.76 28.82 -17.70
CA ALA A 81 8.10 28.25 -17.46
C ALA A 81 8.12 27.33 -16.23
N TRP A 82 9.06 26.39 -16.21
CA TRP A 82 9.31 25.55 -15.04
C TRP A 82 10.16 26.31 -14.01
N MET A 83 9.66 26.37 -12.79
CA MET A 83 10.40 26.84 -11.61
C MET A 83 10.83 25.63 -10.79
N ARG A 84 12.14 25.54 -10.48
CA ARG A 84 12.68 24.54 -9.57
C ARG A 84 12.58 25.00 -8.13
N ILE A 85 12.02 24.17 -7.24
CA ILE A 85 12.02 24.40 -5.80
C ILE A 85 12.75 23.24 -5.13
N LEU A 86 13.79 23.55 -4.35
CA LEU A 86 14.55 22.54 -3.59
C LEU A 86 13.84 22.29 -2.26
N PRO A 87 13.42 21.05 -1.97
CA PRO A 87 12.78 20.75 -0.71
C PRO A 87 13.77 20.81 0.45
N ALA A 88 13.33 21.32 1.60
CA ALA A 88 14.08 21.21 2.85
C ALA A 88 13.61 19.99 3.67
N PRO A 89 14.51 19.38 4.49
CA PRO A 89 14.12 18.24 5.34
C PRO A 89 12.88 18.56 6.19
N GLY A 90 11.93 17.62 6.21
CA GLY A 90 10.65 17.76 6.90
C GLY A 90 9.54 18.39 6.04
N TRP A 91 9.82 18.86 4.82
CA TRP A 91 8.75 19.29 3.92
C TRP A 91 7.87 18.12 3.54
N MET A 92 6.57 18.36 3.50
CA MET A 92 5.55 17.35 3.17
C MET A 92 4.86 17.72 1.87
N ALA A 93 4.47 16.69 1.11
CA ALA A 93 3.67 16.82 -0.11
C ALA A 93 2.58 15.74 -0.14
N TRP A 94 1.46 16.06 -0.78
CA TRP A 94 0.44 15.10 -1.18
C TRP A 94 0.68 14.70 -2.63
N ILE A 95 0.75 13.39 -2.92
CA ILE A 95 0.83 12.86 -4.29
C ILE A 95 -0.57 12.50 -4.74
N GLU A 96 -1.06 13.16 -5.79
CA GLU A 96 -2.47 13.07 -6.18
C GLU A 96 -2.81 11.72 -6.82
N ASP A 97 -1.99 11.22 -7.74
CA ASP A 97 -2.19 9.95 -8.43
C ASP A 97 -2.03 8.73 -7.52
N GLU A 98 -1.19 8.83 -6.47
CA GLU A 98 -1.00 7.77 -5.47
C GLU A 98 -1.94 7.92 -4.25
N ALA A 99 -2.63 9.05 -4.08
CA ALA A 99 -3.40 9.41 -2.89
C ALA A 99 -2.61 9.24 -1.59
N GLN A 100 -1.35 9.70 -1.57
CA GLN A 100 -0.39 9.46 -0.49
C GLN A 100 0.30 10.74 -0.02
N ALA A 101 0.44 10.88 1.31
CA ALA A 101 1.29 11.91 1.91
C ALA A 101 2.74 11.41 2.01
N ILE A 102 3.69 12.24 1.57
CA ILE A 102 5.13 11.97 1.64
C ILE A 102 5.85 13.09 2.36
N VAL A 103 7.07 12.81 2.85
CA VAL A 103 7.96 13.76 3.52
C VAL A 103 9.37 13.66 2.96
N TRP A 104 10.03 14.82 2.81
CA TRP A 104 11.43 14.89 2.40
C TRP A 104 12.37 14.67 3.58
N THR A 105 13.22 13.64 3.51
CA THR A 105 14.20 13.30 4.56
C THR A 105 15.49 14.10 4.50
N GLY A 106 15.71 14.85 3.42
CA GLY A 106 16.99 15.48 3.06
C GLY A 106 17.71 14.73 1.92
N SER A 107 17.27 13.50 1.61
CA SER A 107 17.87 12.68 0.54
C SER A 107 16.83 11.96 -0.32
N ALA A 108 15.65 11.67 0.24
CA ALA A 108 14.57 10.97 -0.44
C ALA A 108 13.20 11.44 0.03
N TRP A 109 12.21 11.37 -0.87
CA TRP A 109 10.80 11.46 -0.54
C TRP A 109 10.30 10.08 -0.10
N ILE A 110 9.80 9.96 1.12
CA ILE A 110 9.26 8.70 1.67
C ILE A 110 7.84 8.92 2.19
N PRO A 111 7.01 7.87 2.24
CA PRO A 111 5.69 7.95 2.88
C PRO A 111 5.78 8.49 4.30
N VAL A 112 4.84 9.39 4.66
CA VAL A 112 4.78 9.94 6.04
C VAL A 112 4.60 8.84 7.07
N VAL A 113 3.82 7.81 6.74
CA VAL A 113 3.60 6.64 7.61
C VAL A 113 4.92 5.92 7.94
N ASP A 114 5.83 5.82 6.96
CA ASP A 114 7.14 5.19 7.14
C ASP A 114 8.07 6.07 7.97
N ALA A 115 8.08 7.39 7.70
CA ALA A 115 8.87 8.37 8.44
C ALA A 115 8.47 8.46 9.91
N MET A 116 7.18 8.34 10.21
CA MET A 116 6.64 8.37 11.57
C MET A 116 6.63 7.01 12.25
N GLY A 117 7.01 5.93 11.54
CA GLY A 117 6.95 4.57 12.07
C GLY A 117 5.52 4.04 12.27
N PHE A 118 4.53 4.61 11.59
CA PHE A 118 3.17 4.10 11.64
C PHE A 118 3.05 2.82 10.82
N ILE A 119 2.30 1.85 11.35
CA ILE A 119 1.99 0.61 10.64
C ILE A 119 0.83 0.89 9.67
N ALA A 120 1.09 0.76 8.37
CA ALA A 120 0.05 0.85 7.35
C ALA A 120 -0.77 -0.46 7.31
N GLN A 121 -2.07 -0.36 7.01
CA GLN A 121 -2.90 -1.55 6.76
C GLN A 121 -2.52 -2.13 5.39
N ALA A 122 -1.99 -3.34 5.39
CA ALA A 122 -1.61 -4.08 4.20
C ALA A 122 -1.73 -5.59 4.45
N ALA A 123 -1.70 -6.40 3.38
CA ALA A 123 -1.70 -7.86 3.49
C ALA A 123 -0.43 -8.41 4.20
N SER A 124 0.65 -7.63 4.22
CA SER A 124 1.89 -7.93 4.96
C SER A 124 2.51 -6.63 5.44
N VAL A 125 2.88 -6.57 6.72
CA VAL A 125 3.48 -5.40 7.36
C VAL A 125 4.67 -5.84 8.20
N ALA A 126 5.81 -5.17 8.04
CA ALA A 126 6.92 -5.27 9.00
C ALA A 126 6.59 -4.44 10.23
N VAL A 127 6.52 -5.07 11.40
CA VAL A 127 6.21 -4.41 12.68
C VAL A 127 7.47 -3.99 13.45
N ALA A 128 8.61 -4.60 13.13
CA ALA A 128 9.92 -4.24 13.65
C ALA A 128 10.99 -4.45 12.57
N ARG A 129 11.97 -3.55 12.51
CA ARG A 129 13.11 -3.63 11.60
C ARG A 129 14.36 -3.08 12.27
N GLU A 130 15.48 -3.75 12.07
CA GLU A 130 16.81 -3.31 12.50
C GLU A 130 17.65 -2.75 11.34
N ALA A 131 18.74 -2.07 11.70
CA ALA A 131 19.59 -1.34 10.75
C ALA A 131 20.14 -2.20 9.61
N ASN A 132 20.40 -3.48 9.86
CA ASN A 132 20.93 -4.44 8.90
C ASN A 132 19.82 -5.29 8.24
N GLY A 133 18.59 -4.79 8.17
CA GLY A 133 17.53 -5.40 7.38
C GLY A 133 16.72 -6.51 8.07
N ALA A 134 17.12 -7.01 9.25
CA ALA A 134 16.32 -7.99 9.98
C ALA A 134 14.92 -7.45 10.30
N THR A 135 13.88 -8.24 10.02
CA THR A 135 12.49 -7.81 10.27
C THR A 135 11.67 -8.87 10.99
N THR A 136 10.70 -8.40 11.78
CA THR A 136 9.55 -9.20 12.21
C THR A 136 8.30 -8.59 11.60
N GLY A 137 7.47 -9.42 10.98
CA GLY A 137 6.26 -8.99 10.28
C GLY A 137 5.03 -9.78 10.67
N ILE A 138 3.86 -9.21 10.34
CA ILE A 138 2.55 -9.85 10.39
C ILE A 138 2.00 -9.90 8.99
N ALA A 139 1.41 -11.03 8.59
CA ALA A 139 0.83 -11.17 7.25
C ALA A 139 -0.48 -11.96 7.28
N VAL A 140 -1.34 -11.66 6.30
CA VAL A 140 -2.56 -12.40 6.01
C VAL A 140 -2.55 -12.75 4.53
N ARG A 141 -2.88 -14.02 4.20
CA ARG A 141 -3.14 -14.47 2.83
C ARG A 141 -4.54 -15.03 2.73
N GLU A 142 -5.27 -14.63 1.70
CA GLU A 142 -6.67 -15.01 1.51
C GLU A 142 -6.86 -15.70 0.15
N GLU A 143 -7.73 -16.71 0.13
CA GLU A 143 -8.19 -17.37 -1.10
C GLU A 143 -9.66 -17.78 -0.96
N THR A 144 -10.40 -17.72 -2.06
CA THR A 144 -11.72 -18.33 -2.16
C THR A 144 -11.64 -19.62 -2.97
N LEU A 145 -11.76 -20.75 -2.29
CA LEU A 145 -11.82 -22.08 -2.89
C LEU A 145 -13.24 -22.30 -3.45
N SER A 146 -13.38 -22.22 -4.76
CA SER A 146 -14.66 -22.40 -5.47
C SER A 146 -14.70 -23.75 -6.19
N GLY A 147 -15.92 -24.21 -6.54
CA GLY A 147 -16.13 -25.48 -7.24
C GLY A 147 -15.62 -26.67 -6.44
N LEU A 148 -15.91 -26.70 -5.13
CA LEU A 148 -15.48 -27.79 -4.24
C LEU A 148 -15.98 -29.14 -4.76
N SER A 149 -15.06 -30.12 -4.83
CA SER A 149 -15.37 -31.47 -5.31
C SER A 149 -14.50 -32.54 -4.65
N GLY A 150 -15.01 -33.75 -4.52
CA GLY A 150 -14.30 -34.89 -3.94
C GLY A 150 -14.25 -34.87 -2.41
N ALA A 151 -13.41 -35.71 -1.82
CA ALA A 151 -13.32 -35.88 -0.37
C ALA A 151 -12.59 -34.72 0.31
N SER A 152 -11.69 -34.04 -0.40
CA SER A 152 -10.93 -32.90 0.12
C SER A 152 -10.52 -31.94 -0.99
N ARG A 153 -10.19 -30.69 -0.61
CA ARG A 153 -9.69 -29.65 -1.49
C ARG A 153 -8.54 -28.89 -0.82
N ASP A 154 -7.40 -28.85 -1.49
CA ASP A 154 -6.26 -28.04 -1.05
C ASP A 154 -6.33 -26.62 -1.61
N SER A 155 -5.84 -25.64 -0.84
CA SER A 155 -5.66 -24.28 -1.28
C SER A 155 -4.49 -24.15 -2.25
N THR A 156 -4.51 -23.10 -3.09
CA THR A 156 -3.36 -22.70 -3.91
C THR A 156 -2.42 -21.81 -3.13
N ILE A 157 -2.95 -20.99 -2.20
CA ILE A 157 -2.11 -20.30 -1.23
C ILE A 157 -1.58 -21.31 -0.21
N VAL A 158 -0.36 -21.09 0.23
CA VAL A 158 0.31 -21.95 1.21
C VAL A 158 0.68 -21.15 2.47
N ILE A 159 0.72 -21.84 3.59
CA ILE A 159 1.46 -21.43 4.78
C ILE A 159 2.94 -21.43 4.39
N PRO A 160 3.65 -20.27 4.39
CA PRO A 160 5.03 -20.25 3.94
C PRO A 160 5.97 -21.04 4.86
N ASN A 161 7.02 -21.59 4.27
CA ASN A 161 8.13 -22.15 5.05
C ASN A 161 8.66 -21.12 6.05
N ARG A 162 8.85 -21.52 7.31
CA ARG A 162 9.30 -20.70 8.45
C ARG A 162 8.30 -19.63 8.92
N ALA A 163 7.06 -19.65 8.45
CA ALA A 163 5.99 -18.84 9.03
C ALA A 163 5.55 -19.42 10.39
N ILE A 164 5.21 -18.54 11.32
CA ILE A 164 4.60 -18.90 12.60
C ILE A 164 3.10 -18.60 12.50
N VAL A 165 2.29 -19.63 12.32
CA VAL A 165 0.84 -19.51 12.12
C VAL A 165 0.13 -19.25 13.44
N LEU A 166 -0.77 -18.25 13.43
CA LEU A 166 -1.65 -17.90 14.54
C LEU A 166 -3.04 -18.52 14.38
N GLY A 167 -3.42 -18.84 13.16
CA GLY A 167 -4.70 -19.46 12.83
C GLY A 167 -5.05 -19.37 11.36
N VAL A 168 -6.14 -20.07 11.01
CA VAL A 168 -6.80 -19.95 9.70
C VAL A 168 -8.28 -19.65 9.93
N SER A 169 -8.74 -18.51 9.44
CA SER A 169 -10.17 -18.20 9.46
C SER A 169 -10.85 -18.70 8.19
N VAL A 170 -12.13 -19.06 8.33
CA VAL A 170 -12.92 -19.70 7.28
C VAL A 170 -14.30 -19.04 7.20
N ARG A 171 -14.82 -18.84 5.97
CA ARG A 171 -16.19 -18.40 5.73
C ARG A 171 -16.80 -19.13 4.54
N THR A 172 -17.97 -19.74 4.70
CA THR A 172 -18.76 -20.29 3.61
C THR A 172 -19.41 -19.14 2.83
N VAL A 173 -18.98 -18.92 1.57
CA VAL A 173 -19.48 -17.83 0.71
C VAL A 173 -20.55 -18.31 -0.27
N THR A 174 -20.51 -19.59 -0.66
CA THR A 174 -21.58 -20.28 -1.38
C THR A 174 -21.81 -21.61 -0.67
N ALA A 175 -23.08 -21.99 -0.48
CA ALA A 175 -23.44 -23.20 0.24
C ALA A 175 -22.63 -24.41 -0.24
N VAL A 176 -22.01 -25.14 0.68
CA VAL A 176 -21.27 -26.37 0.38
C VAL A 176 -22.25 -27.48 0.22
N LEU A 177 -22.15 -28.21 -0.90
CA LEU A 177 -23.05 -29.33 -1.26
C LEU A 177 -22.32 -30.65 -1.13
N GLY A 178 -23.07 -31.72 -0.86
CA GLY A 178 -22.59 -33.10 -0.84
C GLY A 178 -21.89 -33.51 0.47
N ALA A 179 -21.73 -32.62 1.42
CA ALA A 179 -21.20 -32.90 2.76
C ALA A 179 -22.13 -32.35 3.83
N SER A 180 -22.18 -32.97 5.01
CA SER A 180 -22.96 -32.50 6.16
C SER A 180 -22.24 -31.39 6.94
N SER A 181 -20.93 -31.41 6.94
CA SER A 181 -20.01 -30.40 7.48
C SER A 181 -18.64 -30.54 6.79
N PHE A 182 -17.69 -29.72 7.12
CA PHE A 182 -16.32 -29.91 6.66
C PHE A 182 -15.31 -29.50 7.74
N ASP A 183 -14.10 -30.01 7.63
CA ASP A 183 -12.97 -29.63 8.48
C ASP A 183 -12.01 -28.72 7.71
N CYS A 184 -11.32 -27.86 8.44
CA CYS A 184 -10.23 -27.01 7.94
C CYS A 184 -8.95 -27.36 8.69
N GLY A 185 -7.92 -27.75 7.96
CA GLY A 185 -6.65 -28.15 8.54
C GLY A 185 -5.55 -28.25 7.51
N VAL A 186 -4.68 -29.22 7.69
CA VAL A 186 -3.60 -29.59 6.77
C VAL A 186 -3.60 -31.08 6.50
N ASN A 187 -2.80 -31.55 5.56
CA ASN A 187 -2.64 -32.98 5.34
C ASN A 187 -2.14 -33.68 6.61
N GLY A 188 -2.82 -34.73 7.05
CA GLY A 188 -2.54 -35.46 8.31
C GLY A 188 -3.22 -34.88 9.55
N GLU A 189 -3.65 -33.61 9.55
CA GLU A 189 -4.37 -32.96 10.65
C GLU A 189 -5.61 -32.22 10.10
N PRO A 190 -6.68 -32.91 9.68
CA PRO A 190 -7.78 -32.30 8.93
C PRO A 190 -8.55 -31.22 9.70
N SER A 191 -8.62 -31.28 11.02
CA SER A 191 -9.35 -30.33 11.88
C SER A 191 -8.45 -29.36 12.64
N LYS A 192 -7.19 -29.20 12.20
CA LYS A 192 -6.18 -28.37 12.90
C LYS A 192 -6.66 -26.93 13.16
N PHE A 193 -7.42 -26.35 12.23
CA PHE A 193 -7.94 -24.97 12.30
C PHE A 193 -9.45 -24.93 12.56
N GLY A 194 -10.10 -26.08 12.58
CA GLY A 194 -11.53 -26.18 12.89
C GLY A 194 -12.16 -27.47 12.33
N GLY A 195 -12.97 -28.12 13.15
CA GLY A 195 -13.71 -29.32 12.78
C GLY A 195 -15.21 -29.10 12.74
N ALA A 196 -15.93 -29.89 11.94
CA ALA A 196 -17.38 -29.85 11.78
C ALA A 196 -17.96 -28.48 11.43
N LEU A 197 -17.29 -27.75 10.52
CA LEU A 197 -17.65 -26.37 10.13
C LEU A 197 -18.94 -26.38 9.29
N GLY A 198 -19.71 -25.29 9.40
CA GLY A 198 -21.03 -25.15 8.80
C GLY A 198 -21.00 -24.96 7.28
N VAL A 199 -21.86 -25.69 6.56
CA VAL A 199 -22.00 -25.67 5.10
C VAL A 199 -22.89 -24.54 4.57
N ALA A 200 -23.69 -23.90 5.43
CA ALA A 200 -24.60 -22.82 5.03
C ALA A 200 -23.84 -21.52 4.74
N VAL A 201 -24.33 -20.72 3.78
CA VAL A 201 -23.79 -19.40 3.46
C VAL A 201 -23.73 -18.54 4.72
N GLY A 202 -22.60 -17.85 4.92
CA GLY A 202 -22.36 -17.00 6.07
C GLY A 202 -21.77 -17.71 7.28
N SER A 203 -21.77 -19.06 7.33
CA SER A 203 -21.08 -19.81 8.38
C SER A 203 -19.60 -19.43 8.41
N SER A 204 -19.07 -19.15 9.60
CA SER A 204 -17.67 -18.73 9.75
C SER A 204 -17.03 -19.37 10.98
N ASN A 205 -15.72 -19.52 10.92
CA ASN A 205 -14.89 -19.96 12.04
C ASN A 205 -13.59 -19.15 12.08
N ILE A 206 -13.15 -18.83 13.28
CA ILE A 206 -11.82 -18.25 13.51
C ILE A 206 -10.96 -19.33 14.17
N GLY A 207 -10.25 -20.08 13.34
CA GLY A 207 -9.45 -21.22 13.77
C GLY A 207 -8.12 -20.80 14.37
N VAL A 208 -8.15 -20.14 15.53
CA VAL A 208 -6.94 -19.77 16.28
C VAL A 208 -6.27 -21.02 16.86
N ILE A 209 -4.95 -21.08 16.70
CA ILE A 209 -4.11 -22.12 17.31
C ILE A 209 -3.01 -21.48 18.13
N GLY A 210 -2.36 -22.26 19.02
CA GLY A 210 -1.11 -21.80 19.62
C GLY A 210 -0.08 -21.51 18.51
N PRO A 211 0.76 -20.44 18.64
CA PRO A 211 1.73 -20.11 17.62
C PRO A 211 2.55 -21.32 17.19
N THR A 212 2.40 -21.73 15.92
CA THR A 212 2.99 -22.97 15.40
C THR A 212 3.86 -22.66 14.19
N ALA A 213 5.14 -23.02 14.25
CA ALA A 213 6.08 -22.88 13.15
C ALA A 213 5.88 -23.99 12.11
N PHE A 214 5.87 -23.59 10.82
CA PHE A 214 5.86 -24.51 9.69
C PHE A 214 7.24 -24.49 9.01
N TYR A 215 7.77 -25.66 8.69
CA TYR A 215 9.11 -25.81 8.10
C TYR A 215 9.08 -26.26 6.62
N ALA A 216 7.92 -26.16 6.00
CA ALA A 216 7.70 -26.37 4.57
C ALA A 216 6.48 -25.59 4.11
N ASP A 217 6.43 -25.21 2.83
CA ASP A 217 5.24 -24.64 2.21
C ASP A 217 4.09 -25.65 2.31
N THR A 218 3.03 -25.28 3.04
CA THR A 218 1.97 -26.21 3.41
C THR A 218 0.60 -25.65 2.98
N PRO A 219 -0.13 -26.31 2.05
CA PRO A 219 -1.47 -25.89 1.70
C PRO A 219 -2.46 -26.12 2.85
N VAL A 220 -3.46 -25.25 2.94
CA VAL A 220 -4.61 -25.45 3.81
C VAL A 220 -5.55 -26.43 3.10
N ARG A 221 -6.06 -27.43 3.84
CA ARG A 221 -6.96 -28.46 3.32
C ARG A 221 -8.34 -28.33 3.92
N LEU A 222 -9.36 -28.33 3.06
CA LEU A 222 -10.74 -28.57 3.46
C LEU A 222 -11.06 -30.07 3.26
N THR A 223 -11.65 -30.71 4.25
CA THR A 223 -12.02 -32.13 4.21
C THR A 223 -13.53 -32.28 4.45
N ALA A 224 -14.24 -32.96 3.56
CA ALA A 224 -15.67 -33.17 3.66
C ALA A 224 -16.00 -34.20 4.76
N ASN A 225 -17.05 -33.95 5.55
CA ASN A 225 -17.58 -34.88 6.55
C ASN A 225 -18.98 -35.32 6.17
N GLY A 226 -19.27 -36.61 6.34
CA GLY A 226 -20.59 -37.20 6.06
C GLY A 226 -20.95 -37.24 4.58
N GLY A 227 -19.93 -37.28 3.69
CA GLY A 227 -20.10 -37.32 2.24
C GLY A 227 -18.85 -36.80 1.50
N SER A 228 -19.05 -36.29 0.30
CA SER A 228 -17.99 -35.66 -0.51
C SER A 228 -18.49 -34.33 -1.04
N PHE A 229 -17.60 -33.37 -1.23
CA PHE A 229 -17.94 -32.09 -1.85
C PHE A 229 -18.50 -32.30 -3.26
N ALA A 230 -19.63 -31.66 -3.55
CA ALA A 230 -20.31 -31.66 -4.84
C ALA A 230 -20.57 -30.23 -5.37
N GLY A 231 -20.03 -29.22 -4.72
CA GLY A 231 -20.14 -27.79 -5.08
C GLY A 231 -19.99 -26.90 -3.86
N GLY A 232 -20.08 -25.61 -4.11
CA GLY A 232 -19.94 -24.56 -3.09
C GLY A 232 -18.64 -23.82 -3.16
N ALA A 233 -18.50 -22.81 -2.29
CA ALA A 233 -17.29 -22.00 -2.18
C ALA A 233 -17.03 -21.60 -0.73
N VAL A 234 -15.77 -21.71 -0.32
CA VAL A 234 -15.29 -21.36 1.01
C VAL A 234 -14.11 -20.42 0.88
N ARG A 235 -14.17 -19.30 1.59
CA ARG A 235 -13.05 -18.37 1.72
C ARG A 235 -12.24 -18.73 2.94
N ILE A 236 -10.92 -18.80 2.78
CA ILE A 236 -9.95 -19.03 3.86
C ILE A 236 -9.00 -17.85 3.96
N ALA A 237 -8.55 -17.54 5.17
CA ALA A 237 -7.47 -16.59 5.38
C ALA A 237 -6.47 -17.15 6.40
N ILE A 238 -5.19 -17.17 6.01
CA ILE A 238 -4.05 -17.63 6.83
C ILE A 238 -3.47 -16.42 7.55
N HIS A 239 -3.42 -16.45 8.88
CA HIS A 239 -2.86 -15.39 9.73
C HIS A 239 -1.54 -15.87 10.33
N TYR A 240 -0.43 -15.17 10.08
CA TYR A 240 0.89 -15.64 10.49
C TYR A 240 1.91 -14.51 10.72
N LEU A 241 2.93 -14.83 11.50
CA LEU A 241 4.13 -14.01 11.70
C LEU A 241 5.23 -14.45 10.74
N THR A 242 6.06 -13.49 10.32
CA THR A 242 7.24 -13.71 9.48
C THR A 242 8.49 -13.13 10.15
N CYS A 243 9.63 -13.76 9.88
CA CYS A 243 10.93 -13.23 10.25
C CYS A 243 11.83 -13.22 9.02
N ALA A 244 12.54 -12.11 8.79
CA ALA A 244 13.60 -12.02 7.80
C ALA A 244 14.96 -11.88 8.50
N ALA A 245 15.96 -12.55 7.93
CA ALA A 245 17.33 -12.43 8.39
C ALA A 245 17.92 -11.06 8.05
N PRO A 246 18.95 -10.59 8.74
CA PRO A 246 19.74 -9.44 8.32
C PRO A 246 20.43 -9.70 6.97
N ASP A 247 20.70 -8.63 6.23
CA ASP A 247 21.46 -8.63 4.96
C ASP A 247 22.95 -8.88 5.20
#